data_a984c58208b3d0bb635f35ee8bb75822
#
_entry.id   a984c58208b3d0bb635f35ee8bb75822
#
_cell.length_a   1.000
_cell.length_b   1.000
_cell.length_c   1.000
_cell.angle_alpha   90.00
_cell.angle_beta   90.00
_cell.angle_gamma   90.00
#
_symmetry.space_group_name_H-M   'P 1'
#
loop_
_entity.id
_entity.type
_entity.pdbx_description
1 polymer ?
#
loop_
_entity_poly.entity_id
_entity_poly.type
_entity_poly.pdbx_seq_one_letter_code
_entity_poly.pdbx_strand_id
1 'polypeptide(L)'
;MADKNYNHIPKDKFTFVNEGERLTDQKFDDKPVSYFKDAWIRFKKSKASVAATVIIACIILYAFLAPLLITSHESTFMVNMYAKKPARIASLHNWKAFDGGVNRDFSEKGLIKAVGIGIGAENWDGKGVALEQGLDSEYQPMIEIGEGKTVIGPGKKESKSFSGRIDSYLEVGFFYRSIKQDELQKILDWEEATGKKVLYPLIENNKYCLDAQDANYWYKSSKGTPLATDANGKLKTVEYGEGMMLEDNYKRDANGDPIYWEYTGGGTFETAQLKVRVLYYNYYQYLYGSTPDYIMGTDSQGYDLALRIAGGIKLSLLVAVFVCFINFVLGSVYGAIEGYYGGTIDIVMERISDILWNVPFIVVATLFQIHLSAKLGAIPCLLFAYVVTGWISTASRVRTQFYRFKTQEYVMAARTLGARDRRIIWKHIFPNSLGTIITSSALAIPSTMLSESMLSFLGIVKLGTAESTSLGTLLADASGIWTNYPHLMIYPAIVISLLMICFNLFGNGLRDAFNPALRGVEE
;
A
#
# COMPACT_ATOMS: atom_id res chain seq x y z
N MET A 1 61.51 -45.11 40.63
CA MET A 1 61.53 -43.72 40.11
C MET A 1 62.96 -43.38 39.79
N ALA A 2 63.27 -43.21 38.49
CA ALA A 2 64.65 -42.94 38.07
C ALA A 2 64.93 -41.44 38.29
N ASP A 3 65.91 -41.16 39.15
CA ASP A 3 66.49 -39.84 39.36
C ASP A 3 67.05 -39.30 38.06
N LYS A 4 66.33 -38.39 37.39
CA LYS A 4 66.84 -37.70 36.22
C LYS A 4 67.81 -36.61 36.70
N ASN A 5 69.07 -36.94 36.64
CA ASN A 5 70.17 -36.03 36.97
C ASN A 5 70.29 -34.98 35.83
N TYR A 6 69.87 -33.77 36.04
CA TYR A 6 69.90 -32.64 35.11
C TYR A 6 71.21 -31.82 35.15
N ASN A 7 72.25 -32.31 35.84
CA ASN A 7 73.51 -31.57 36.01
C ASN A 7 74.36 -31.40 34.74
N HIS A 8 73.90 -31.97 33.60
CA HIS A 8 74.56 -31.85 32.31
C HIS A 8 73.98 -30.68 31.46
N ILE A 9 72.96 -29.99 31.93
CA ILE A 9 72.38 -28.84 31.23
C ILE A 9 73.16 -27.59 31.63
N PRO A 10 73.78 -26.86 30.71
CA PRO A 10 74.50 -25.61 31.00
C PRO A 10 73.60 -24.60 31.71
N LYS A 11 74.13 -23.88 32.71
CA LYS A 11 73.39 -22.91 33.55
C LYS A 11 72.78 -21.75 32.76
N ASP A 12 73.36 -21.41 31.64
CA ASP A 12 72.86 -20.40 30.69
C ASP A 12 71.52 -20.77 30.04
N LYS A 13 71.16 -22.04 30.06
CA LYS A 13 69.81 -22.48 29.62
C LYS A 13 68.72 -22.29 30.68
N PHE A 14 69.07 -21.92 31.86
CA PHE A 14 68.14 -21.61 32.95
C PHE A 14 68.01 -20.09 33.18
N THR A 15 68.55 -19.26 32.30
CA THR A 15 68.27 -17.83 32.31
C THR A 15 66.88 -17.59 31.74
N PHE A 16 66.05 -16.75 32.40
CA PHE A 16 64.76 -16.34 31.88
C PHE A 16 64.98 -15.66 30.53
N VAL A 17 64.34 -16.15 29.49
CA VAL A 17 64.48 -15.66 28.10
C VAL A 17 64.07 -14.19 27.94
N ASN A 18 63.44 -13.61 28.97
CA ASN A 18 62.91 -12.26 28.93
C ASN A 18 63.39 -11.37 30.08
N GLU A 19 64.65 -11.48 30.56
CA GLU A 19 65.19 -10.52 31.55
C GLU A 19 65.32 -9.06 31.04
N GLY A 20 65.17 -8.83 29.74
CA GLY A 20 65.25 -7.48 29.14
C GLY A 20 63.95 -6.85 28.71
N GLU A 21 62.92 -7.64 28.47
CA GLU A 21 61.61 -7.11 28.15
C GLU A 21 60.74 -7.08 29.43
N ARG A 22 60.73 -5.95 30.11
CA ARG A 22 59.57 -5.65 30.97
C ARG A 22 58.37 -5.79 30.09
N LEU A 23 57.44 -6.70 30.40
CA LEU A 23 56.09 -6.66 29.93
C LEU A 23 55.55 -5.28 30.26
N THR A 24 55.84 -4.31 29.40
CA THR A 24 55.15 -3.04 29.44
C THR A 24 53.72 -3.44 29.13
N ASP A 25 52.85 -3.31 30.13
CA ASP A 25 51.43 -3.29 29.90
C ASP A 25 51.21 -2.36 28.70
N GLN A 26 50.98 -2.93 27.51
CA GLN A 26 50.53 -2.13 26.39
C GLN A 26 49.22 -1.51 26.87
N LYS A 27 49.29 -0.22 27.23
CA LYS A 27 48.07 0.54 27.48
C LYS A 27 47.20 0.32 26.28
N PHE A 28 46.06 -0.33 26.50
CA PHE A 28 45.04 -0.37 25.49
C PHE A 28 44.77 1.10 25.14
N ASP A 29 45.22 1.54 23.96
CA ASP A 29 45.02 2.92 23.47
C ASP A 29 43.54 3.18 23.18
N ASP A 30 42.74 2.13 23.07
CA ASP A 30 41.31 2.22 22.86
C ASP A 30 40.52 2.30 24.16
N LYS A 31 39.74 3.39 24.29
CA LYS A 31 38.78 3.53 25.39
C LYS A 31 37.76 2.37 25.32
N PRO A 32 37.44 1.71 26.45
CA PRO A 32 36.48 0.63 26.48
C PRO A 32 35.15 1.13 25.91
N VAL A 33 34.72 0.52 24.78
CA VAL A 33 33.49 0.88 24.09
C VAL A 33 32.35 0.09 24.72
N SER A 34 31.22 0.77 25.00
CA SER A 34 30.00 0.11 25.47
C SER A 34 29.52 -0.97 24.46
N TYR A 35 28.99 -2.07 24.98
CA TYR A 35 28.48 -3.20 24.19
C TYR A 35 27.59 -2.77 23.00
N PHE A 36 26.64 -1.86 23.22
CA PHE A 36 25.76 -1.34 22.19
C PHE A 36 26.49 -0.45 21.17
N LYS A 37 27.47 0.33 21.61
CA LYS A 37 28.25 1.18 20.71
C LYS A 37 29.14 0.35 19.79
N ASP A 38 29.75 -0.71 20.29
CA ASP A 38 30.53 -1.66 19.50
C ASP A 38 29.66 -2.39 18.46
N ALA A 39 28.50 -2.89 18.88
CA ALA A 39 27.52 -3.48 17.96
C ALA A 39 27.09 -2.48 16.88
N TRP A 40 26.86 -1.21 17.21
CA TRP A 40 26.50 -0.18 16.25
C TRP A 40 27.62 0.12 15.23
N ILE A 41 28.87 0.12 15.67
CA ILE A 41 30.02 0.31 14.77
C ILE A 41 30.08 -0.85 13.78
N ARG A 42 29.93 -2.10 14.23
CA ARG A 42 29.92 -3.29 13.38
C ARG A 42 28.73 -3.33 12.43
N PHE A 43 27.54 -2.94 12.90
CA PHE A 43 26.36 -2.84 12.05
C PHE A 43 26.59 -1.90 10.85
N LYS A 44 27.23 -0.74 11.09
CA LYS A 44 27.56 0.22 10.03
C LYS A 44 28.54 -0.29 8.98
N LYS A 45 29.36 -1.28 9.28
CA LYS A 45 30.26 -1.90 8.30
C LYS A 45 29.50 -2.73 7.25
N SER A 46 28.33 -3.26 7.58
CA SER A 46 27.47 -4.00 6.64
C SER A 46 26.72 -3.06 5.72
N LYS A 47 27.21 -2.86 4.49
CA LYS A 47 26.56 -1.98 3.49
C LYS A 47 25.12 -2.40 3.18
N ALA A 48 24.84 -3.72 3.12
CA ALA A 48 23.49 -4.24 2.85
C ALA A 48 22.50 -3.89 3.97
N SER A 49 22.92 -4.03 5.24
CA SER A 49 22.08 -3.73 6.40
C SER A 49 21.82 -2.24 6.55
N VAL A 50 22.83 -1.40 6.24
CA VAL A 50 22.66 0.07 6.22
C VAL A 50 21.71 0.49 5.11
N ALA A 51 21.87 -0.03 3.89
CA ALA A 51 20.97 0.25 2.78
C ALA A 51 19.52 -0.17 3.12
N ALA A 52 19.34 -1.37 3.68
CA ALA A 52 18.03 -1.85 4.12
C ALA A 52 17.41 -0.94 5.20
N THR A 53 18.23 -0.48 6.16
CA THR A 53 17.77 0.46 7.20
C THR A 53 17.28 1.79 6.59
N VAL A 54 18.01 2.32 5.61
CA VAL A 54 17.62 3.54 4.90
C VAL A 54 16.30 3.33 4.15
N ILE A 55 16.15 2.22 3.44
CA ILE A 55 14.91 1.91 2.72
C ILE A 55 13.72 1.77 3.69
N ILE A 56 13.89 1.05 4.81
CA ILE A 56 12.84 0.96 5.85
C ILE A 56 12.49 2.35 6.36
N ALA A 57 13.49 3.18 6.66
CA ALA A 57 13.28 4.55 7.14
C ALA A 57 12.52 5.40 6.09
N CYS A 58 12.87 5.28 4.80
CA CYS A 58 12.16 5.96 3.71
C CYS A 58 10.69 5.50 3.61
N ILE A 59 10.42 4.19 3.72
CA ILE A 59 9.05 3.65 3.69
C ILE A 59 8.25 4.13 4.90
N ILE A 60 8.83 4.13 6.08
CA ILE A 60 8.19 4.66 7.30
C ILE A 60 7.94 6.16 7.13
N LEU A 61 8.92 6.91 6.64
CA LEU A 61 8.79 8.35 6.39
C LEU A 61 7.67 8.63 5.38
N TYR A 62 7.63 7.88 4.28
CA TYR A 62 6.53 7.95 3.32
C TYR A 62 5.17 7.71 4.00
N ALA A 63 5.05 6.68 4.84
CA ALA A 63 3.81 6.37 5.53
C ALA A 63 3.30 7.54 6.40
N PHE A 64 4.19 8.34 6.99
CA PHE A 64 3.82 9.50 7.80
C PHE A 64 3.69 10.80 7.01
N LEU A 65 4.52 11.00 5.98
CA LEU A 65 4.53 12.24 5.21
C LEU A 65 3.53 12.25 4.05
N ALA A 66 3.17 11.10 3.48
CA ALA A 66 2.26 11.06 2.34
C ALA A 66 0.93 11.80 2.61
N PRO A 67 0.25 11.62 3.77
CA PRO A 67 -0.97 12.38 4.07
C PRO A 67 -0.76 13.89 4.24
N LEU A 68 0.49 14.33 4.48
CA LEU A 68 0.84 15.75 4.62
C LEU A 68 1.26 16.38 3.28
N LEU A 69 1.83 15.56 2.39
CA LEU A 69 2.33 16.01 1.09
C LEU A 69 1.26 15.92 -0.01
N ILE A 70 0.42 14.89 0.06
CA ILE A 70 -0.72 14.71 -0.86
C ILE A 70 -1.91 15.48 -0.26
N THR A 71 -1.92 16.79 -0.46
CA THR A 71 -2.98 17.67 0.06
C THR A 71 -4.18 17.79 -0.86
N SER A 72 -4.07 17.30 -2.09
CA SER A 72 -5.16 17.30 -3.08
C SER A 72 -6.30 16.34 -2.72
N HIS A 73 -6.01 15.31 -1.90
CA HIS A 73 -6.98 14.31 -1.47
C HIS A 73 -6.79 14.01 0.03
N GLU A 74 -7.89 13.91 0.77
CA GLU A 74 -7.87 13.36 2.13
C GLU A 74 -7.95 11.84 2.08
N SER A 75 -7.41 11.16 3.09
CA SER A 75 -7.42 9.69 3.17
C SER A 75 -8.82 9.09 3.23
N THR A 76 -9.79 9.88 3.70
CA THR A 76 -11.22 9.52 3.78
C THR A 76 -12.01 9.87 2.54
N PHE A 77 -11.36 10.46 1.57
CA PHE A 77 -11.98 11.02 0.38
C PHE A 77 -12.24 9.95 -0.67
N MET A 78 -13.48 9.52 -0.80
CA MET A 78 -13.91 8.47 -1.71
C MET A 78 -14.64 9.04 -2.92
N VAL A 79 -14.12 8.79 -4.11
CA VAL A 79 -14.73 9.19 -5.38
C VAL A 79 -15.15 7.96 -6.17
N ASN A 80 -16.36 7.50 -5.95
CA ASN A 80 -16.89 6.27 -6.57
C ASN A 80 -16.76 6.24 -8.10
N MET A 81 -16.93 7.39 -8.76
CA MET A 81 -16.80 7.49 -10.22
C MET A 81 -15.36 7.26 -10.71
N TYR A 82 -14.39 7.49 -9.84
CA TYR A 82 -12.98 7.24 -10.12
C TYR A 82 -12.45 5.95 -9.46
N ALA A 83 -13.32 5.03 -9.09
CA ALA A 83 -12.89 3.73 -8.57
C ALA A 83 -12.06 2.94 -9.60
N LYS A 84 -10.99 2.29 -9.13
CA LYS A 84 -10.12 1.39 -9.91
C LYS A 84 -9.36 2.06 -11.06
N LYS A 85 -9.14 3.37 -11.00
CA LYS A 85 -8.44 4.10 -12.05
C LYS A 85 -6.92 3.98 -11.88
N PRO A 86 -6.14 3.86 -12.98
CA PRO A 86 -4.68 3.83 -12.92
C PRO A 86 -4.09 5.19 -12.55
N ALA A 87 -2.77 5.23 -12.37
CA ALA A 87 -2.06 6.45 -12.06
C ALA A 87 -2.29 7.54 -13.12
N ARG A 88 -2.56 8.77 -12.65
CA ARG A 88 -2.73 9.94 -13.50
C ARG A 88 -2.12 11.16 -12.84
N ILE A 89 -1.31 11.90 -13.59
CA ILE A 89 -0.76 13.19 -13.19
C ILE A 89 -0.88 14.12 -14.38
N ALA A 90 -1.65 15.18 -14.28
CA ALA A 90 -1.94 16.07 -15.40
C ALA A 90 -0.68 16.68 -16.03
N SER A 91 0.34 17.02 -15.24
CA SER A 91 1.62 17.54 -15.74
C SER A 91 2.50 16.49 -16.44
N LEU A 92 2.24 15.20 -16.24
CA LEU A 92 3.00 14.08 -16.79
C LEU A 92 2.17 13.19 -17.71
N HIS A 93 1.03 13.66 -18.20
CA HIS A 93 0.10 12.89 -19.02
C HIS A 93 0.72 12.35 -20.33
N ASN A 94 1.79 12.96 -20.81
CA ASN A 94 2.55 12.45 -21.97
C ASN A 94 3.32 11.15 -21.70
N TRP A 95 3.46 10.76 -20.44
CA TRP A 95 4.09 9.50 -20.04
C TRP A 95 3.02 8.43 -19.83
N LYS A 96 3.12 7.31 -20.54
CA LYS A 96 2.17 6.18 -20.45
C LYS A 96 1.93 5.66 -19.02
N ALA A 97 2.85 5.92 -18.10
CA ALA A 97 2.72 5.52 -16.70
C ALA A 97 1.79 6.43 -15.90
N PHE A 98 1.56 7.67 -16.34
CA PHE A 98 0.83 8.71 -15.61
C PHE A 98 -0.25 9.40 -16.45
N ASP A 99 -0.68 8.77 -17.56
CA ASP A 99 -1.70 9.31 -18.46
C ASP A 99 -3.15 8.93 -18.06
N GLY A 100 -3.33 8.14 -16.98
CA GLY A 100 -4.63 7.61 -16.60
C GLY A 100 -5.19 6.56 -17.57
N GLY A 101 -4.36 6.13 -18.53
CA GLY A 101 -4.77 5.35 -19.67
C GLY A 101 -4.89 3.86 -19.40
N VAL A 102 -5.96 3.26 -19.93
CA VAL A 102 -6.20 1.82 -19.95
C VAL A 102 -6.28 1.33 -21.39
N ASN A 103 -5.53 0.26 -21.69
CA ASN A 103 -5.63 -0.41 -22.98
C ASN A 103 -6.80 -1.39 -22.94
N ARG A 104 -7.68 -1.31 -23.90
CA ARG A 104 -8.77 -2.28 -24.07
C ARG A 104 -9.31 -2.29 -25.49
N ASP A 105 -10.09 -3.32 -25.79
CA ASP A 105 -10.81 -3.41 -27.04
C ASP A 105 -12.20 -2.78 -26.92
N PHE A 106 -12.59 -2.03 -27.92
CA PHE A 106 -13.86 -1.33 -28.02
C PHE A 106 -14.69 -1.91 -29.15
N SER A 107 -15.97 -2.09 -28.91
CA SER A 107 -16.92 -2.20 -30.00
C SER A 107 -17.03 -0.85 -30.74
N GLU A 108 -17.50 -0.85 -31.99
CA GLU A 108 -17.72 0.38 -32.75
C GLU A 108 -18.55 1.40 -31.96
N LYS A 109 -19.67 0.95 -31.37
CA LYS A 109 -20.52 1.80 -30.52
C LYS A 109 -19.78 2.34 -29.29
N GLY A 110 -18.95 1.51 -28.65
CA GLY A 110 -18.17 1.92 -27.46
C GLY A 110 -17.10 2.95 -27.83
N LEU A 111 -16.42 2.78 -28.96
CA LEU A 111 -15.44 3.74 -29.44
C LEU A 111 -16.09 5.09 -29.75
N ILE A 112 -17.19 5.07 -30.49
CA ILE A 112 -17.95 6.27 -30.85
C ILE A 112 -18.45 6.99 -29.59
N LYS A 113 -18.94 6.26 -28.57
CA LYS A 113 -19.36 6.84 -27.30
C LYS A 113 -18.21 7.54 -26.58
N ALA A 114 -17.02 6.93 -26.56
CA ALA A 114 -15.83 7.52 -25.94
C ALA A 114 -15.40 8.81 -26.67
N VAL A 115 -15.28 8.77 -27.99
CA VAL A 115 -14.93 9.95 -28.81
C VAL A 115 -15.96 11.06 -28.63
N GLY A 116 -17.24 10.71 -28.53
CA GLY A 116 -18.35 11.65 -28.34
C GLY A 116 -18.26 12.50 -27.07
N ILE A 117 -17.51 12.08 -26.05
CA ILE A 117 -17.31 12.88 -24.84
C ILE A 117 -16.53 14.15 -25.18
N GLY A 118 -15.42 14.04 -25.91
CA GLY A 118 -14.64 15.21 -26.34
C GLY A 118 -15.43 16.15 -27.23
N ILE A 119 -16.16 15.57 -28.20
CA ILE A 119 -17.02 16.35 -29.11
C ILE A 119 -18.13 17.08 -28.32
N GLY A 120 -18.78 16.40 -27.39
CA GLY A 120 -19.84 16.98 -26.57
C GLY A 120 -19.34 18.05 -25.60
N ALA A 121 -18.10 17.94 -25.15
CA ALA A 121 -17.49 18.93 -24.27
C ALA A 121 -17.26 20.29 -24.96
N GLU A 122 -16.98 20.29 -26.26
CA GLU A 122 -16.83 21.52 -27.04
C GLU A 122 -18.18 22.17 -27.41
N ASN A 123 -19.26 21.41 -27.44
CA ASN A 123 -20.59 21.92 -27.81
C ASN A 123 -21.41 22.38 -26.58
N TRP A 124 -20.79 23.12 -25.69
CA TRP A 124 -21.43 23.55 -24.44
C TRP A 124 -22.48 24.64 -24.60
N ASP A 125 -22.49 25.40 -25.70
CA ASP A 125 -23.47 26.44 -25.99
C ASP A 125 -24.65 25.95 -26.86
N GLY A 126 -24.59 24.70 -27.28
CA GLY A 126 -25.65 24.08 -28.11
C GLY A 126 -25.73 24.58 -29.54
N LYS A 127 -24.75 25.29 -30.05
CA LYS A 127 -24.70 25.78 -31.43
C LYS A 127 -24.11 24.79 -32.42
N GLY A 128 -23.69 23.65 -31.93
CA GLY A 128 -22.96 22.64 -32.68
C GLY A 128 -21.44 22.86 -32.62
N VAL A 129 -20.68 21.86 -33.05
CA VAL A 129 -19.24 21.87 -33.06
C VAL A 129 -18.70 21.21 -34.33
N ALA A 130 -17.59 21.70 -34.84
CA ALA A 130 -16.89 21.03 -35.93
C ALA A 130 -16.30 19.70 -35.41
N LEU A 131 -16.36 18.66 -36.25
CA LEU A 131 -15.88 17.31 -35.87
C LEU A 131 -14.41 17.34 -35.43
N GLU A 132 -13.56 18.04 -36.20
CA GLU A 132 -12.14 18.17 -35.95
C GLU A 132 -11.87 18.83 -34.57
N GLN A 133 -12.61 19.89 -34.28
CA GLN A 133 -12.51 20.60 -33.00
C GLN A 133 -12.86 19.69 -31.81
N GLY A 134 -13.87 18.84 -31.95
CA GLY A 134 -14.25 17.90 -30.92
C GLY A 134 -13.25 16.76 -30.73
N LEU A 135 -12.59 16.31 -31.82
CA LEU A 135 -11.55 15.30 -31.76
C LEU A 135 -10.25 15.84 -31.11
N ASP A 136 -9.97 17.13 -31.29
CA ASP A 136 -8.79 17.81 -30.71
C ASP A 136 -9.08 18.38 -29.30
N SER A 137 -10.25 18.13 -28.75
CA SER A 137 -10.64 18.60 -27.41
C SER A 137 -9.69 18.11 -26.30
N GLU A 138 -9.39 18.99 -25.34
CA GLU A 138 -8.67 18.62 -24.13
C GLU A 138 -9.43 17.59 -23.27
N TYR A 139 -10.73 17.43 -23.50
CA TYR A 139 -11.60 16.46 -22.82
C TYR A 139 -11.78 15.18 -23.61
N GLN A 140 -11.02 14.97 -24.68
CA GLN A 140 -11.05 13.75 -25.46
C GLN A 140 -10.46 12.59 -24.68
N PRO A 141 -11.25 11.56 -24.33
CA PRO A 141 -10.76 10.44 -23.53
C PRO A 141 -9.88 9.46 -24.33
N MET A 142 -10.03 9.40 -25.66
CA MET A 142 -9.23 8.47 -26.48
C MET A 142 -7.82 9.02 -26.67
N ILE A 143 -6.82 8.34 -26.06
CA ILE A 143 -5.39 8.67 -26.19
C ILE A 143 -4.82 8.08 -27.47
N GLU A 144 -5.15 6.82 -27.76
CA GLU A 144 -4.71 6.10 -28.96
C GLU A 144 -5.90 5.29 -29.52
N ILE A 145 -6.11 5.33 -30.83
CA ILE A 145 -7.10 4.53 -31.52
C ILE A 145 -6.36 3.63 -32.51
N GLY A 146 -6.43 2.32 -32.28
CA GLY A 146 -5.83 1.32 -33.16
C GLY A 146 -6.75 0.95 -34.33
N GLU A 147 -6.21 0.15 -35.25
CA GLU A 147 -6.95 -0.35 -36.38
C GLU A 147 -8.10 -1.28 -35.98
N GLY A 148 -9.23 -1.18 -36.70
CA GLY A 148 -10.39 -2.04 -36.47
C GLY A 148 -10.16 -3.45 -37.01
N LYS A 149 -10.44 -4.46 -36.18
CA LYS A 149 -10.41 -5.88 -36.55
C LYS A 149 -11.84 -6.41 -36.65
N THR A 150 -12.12 -7.19 -37.68
CA THR A 150 -13.41 -7.90 -37.77
C THR A 150 -13.38 -9.12 -36.86
N VAL A 151 -14.32 -9.18 -35.91
CA VAL A 151 -14.49 -10.30 -34.99
C VAL A 151 -15.81 -11.01 -35.33
N ILE A 152 -15.74 -12.33 -35.51
CA ILE A 152 -16.92 -13.17 -35.76
C ILE A 152 -17.40 -13.69 -34.40
N GLY A 153 -18.53 -13.17 -33.95
CA GLY A 153 -19.17 -13.57 -32.69
C GLY A 153 -20.02 -14.85 -32.81
N PRO A 154 -20.58 -15.30 -31.68
CA PRO A 154 -21.53 -16.42 -31.68
C PRO A 154 -22.67 -16.16 -32.64
N GLY A 155 -22.97 -17.13 -33.52
CA GLY A 155 -24.02 -17.01 -34.56
C GLY A 155 -23.55 -16.37 -35.85
N LYS A 156 -22.24 -16.32 -36.15
CA LYS A 156 -21.63 -15.77 -37.37
C LYS A 156 -21.91 -14.28 -37.61
N LYS A 157 -22.24 -13.52 -36.57
CA LYS A 157 -22.43 -12.08 -36.70
C LYS A 157 -21.06 -11.39 -36.68
N GLU A 158 -20.73 -10.74 -37.78
CA GLU A 158 -19.53 -9.92 -37.88
C GLU A 158 -19.72 -8.63 -37.08
N SER A 159 -18.72 -8.30 -36.28
CA SER A 159 -18.63 -7.03 -35.54
C SER A 159 -17.20 -6.49 -35.64
N LYS A 160 -17.06 -5.17 -35.66
CA LYS A 160 -15.74 -4.53 -35.63
C LYS A 160 -15.32 -4.29 -34.17
N SER A 161 -14.09 -4.65 -33.85
CA SER A 161 -13.45 -4.36 -32.59
C SER A 161 -12.20 -3.51 -32.84
N PHE A 162 -12.01 -2.48 -32.03
CA PHE A 162 -10.92 -1.53 -32.12
C PHE A 162 -10.08 -1.65 -30.86
N SER A 163 -8.79 -1.90 -30.99
CA SER A 163 -7.89 -1.75 -29.86
C SER A 163 -7.59 -0.27 -29.63
N GLY A 164 -7.55 0.16 -28.39
CA GLY A 164 -7.28 1.56 -28.08
C GLY A 164 -6.81 1.78 -26.66
N ARG A 165 -6.29 2.97 -26.43
CA ARG A 165 -5.92 3.47 -25.11
C ARG A 165 -6.82 4.64 -24.75
N ILE A 166 -7.43 4.59 -23.57
CA ILE A 166 -8.41 5.59 -23.11
C ILE A 166 -8.00 6.14 -21.76
N ASP A 167 -8.02 7.47 -21.57
CA ASP A 167 -7.96 8.11 -20.25
C ASP A 167 -9.23 7.76 -19.48
N SER A 168 -9.07 6.94 -18.47
CA SER A 168 -10.17 6.40 -17.71
C SER A 168 -10.88 7.45 -16.84
N TYR A 169 -10.26 8.58 -16.54
CA TYR A 169 -10.85 9.69 -15.78
C TYR A 169 -11.76 10.54 -16.68
N LEU A 170 -11.31 10.86 -17.88
CA LEU A 170 -12.11 11.57 -18.88
C LEU A 170 -13.26 10.70 -19.42
N GLU A 171 -13.05 9.38 -19.48
CA GLU A 171 -14.07 8.41 -19.91
C GLU A 171 -15.36 8.46 -19.08
N VAL A 172 -15.32 8.91 -17.83
CA VAL A 172 -16.54 9.09 -17.02
C VAL A 172 -17.53 9.99 -17.74
N GLY A 173 -17.04 11.03 -18.42
CA GLY A 173 -17.82 11.88 -19.28
C GLY A 173 -18.93 12.64 -18.55
N PHE A 174 -20.12 12.62 -19.17
CA PHE A 174 -21.29 13.36 -18.67
C PHE A 174 -22.18 12.49 -17.80
N PHE A 175 -22.84 13.13 -16.82
CA PHE A 175 -23.88 12.46 -16.07
C PHE A 175 -24.86 13.46 -15.42
N TYR A 176 -26.01 12.95 -14.98
CA TYR A 176 -27.01 13.76 -14.30
C TYR A 176 -26.74 13.85 -12.81
N ARG A 177 -26.87 15.08 -12.28
CA ARG A 177 -26.86 15.36 -10.85
C ARG A 177 -28.15 16.07 -10.45
N SER A 178 -28.57 15.83 -9.20
CA SER A 178 -29.56 16.67 -8.54
C SER A 178 -28.83 17.58 -7.59
N ILE A 179 -28.97 18.87 -7.80
CA ILE A 179 -28.31 19.94 -7.02
C ILE A 179 -29.36 20.90 -6.49
N LYS A 180 -29.01 21.69 -5.48
CA LYS A 180 -29.83 22.78 -5.00
C LYS A 180 -29.59 24.06 -5.80
N GLN A 181 -30.49 25.04 -5.69
CA GLN A 181 -30.35 26.28 -6.42
C GLN A 181 -29.13 27.12 -5.99
N ASP A 182 -28.77 27.09 -4.72
CA ASP A 182 -27.58 27.76 -4.22
C ASP A 182 -26.28 27.13 -4.78
N GLU A 183 -26.27 25.82 -5.01
CA GLU A 183 -25.17 25.10 -5.65
C GLU A 183 -25.08 25.45 -7.13
N LEU A 184 -26.23 25.58 -7.81
CA LEU A 184 -26.24 25.99 -9.23
C LEU A 184 -25.55 27.36 -9.40
N GLN A 185 -25.87 28.35 -8.53
CA GLN A 185 -25.23 29.65 -8.63
C GLN A 185 -23.73 29.59 -8.39
N LYS A 186 -23.28 28.79 -7.41
CA LYS A 186 -21.86 28.60 -7.14
C LYS A 186 -21.10 27.94 -8.31
N ILE A 187 -21.76 27.02 -9.03
CA ILE A 187 -21.18 26.40 -10.24
C ILE A 187 -21.04 27.46 -11.34
N LEU A 188 -22.06 28.29 -11.55
CA LEU A 188 -22.01 29.36 -12.56
C LEU A 188 -20.91 30.38 -12.24
N ASP A 189 -20.81 30.81 -10.98
CA ASP A 189 -19.76 31.74 -10.53
C ASP A 189 -18.36 31.12 -10.73
N TRP A 190 -18.21 29.79 -10.51
CA TRP A 190 -16.97 29.08 -10.74
C TRP A 190 -16.63 28.96 -12.23
N GLU A 191 -17.63 28.71 -13.08
CA GLU A 191 -17.44 28.68 -14.54
C GLU A 191 -16.98 30.04 -15.06
N GLU A 192 -17.57 31.13 -14.56
CA GLU A 192 -17.16 32.50 -14.93
C GLU A 192 -15.72 32.80 -14.47
N ALA A 193 -15.38 32.40 -13.24
CA ALA A 193 -14.06 32.64 -12.67
C ALA A 193 -12.94 31.82 -13.35
N THR A 194 -13.22 30.59 -13.81
CA THR A 194 -12.21 29.69 -14.34
C THR A 194 -12.20 29.56 -15.86
N GLY A 195 -13.27 29.96 -16.52
CA GLY A 195 -13.52 29.74 -17.95
C GLY A 195 -13.82 28.28 -18.32
N LYS A 196 -13.87 27.36 -17.36
CA LYS A 196 -14.17 25.94 -17.58
C LYS A 196 -15.65 25.67 -17.43
N LYS A 197 -16.19 24.80 -18.30
CA LYS A 197 -17.61 24.44 -18.27
C LYS A 197 -17.86 23.17 -17.48
N VAL A 198 -18.77 23.25 -16.53
CA VAL A 198 -19.30 22.12 -15.72
C VAL A 198 -20.69 21.72 -16.21
N LEU A 199 -21.55 22.73 -16.45
CA LEU A 199 -22.94 22.53 -16.84
C LEU A 199 -23.07 22.41 -18.36
N TYR A 200 -23.78 21.38 -18.77
CA TYR A 200 -24.07 21.10 -20.17
C TYR A 200 -25.57 20.94 -20.38
N PRO A 201 -26.06 21.22 -21.58
CA PRO A 201 -27.48 21.06 -21.89
C PRO A 201 -27.98 19.65 -21.61
N LEU A 202 -29.21 19.55 -21.15
CA LEU A 202 -29.90 18.28 -20.97
C LEU A 202 -30.14 17.63 -22.35
N ILE A 203 -30.11 16.29 -22.40
CA ILE A 203 -30.30 15.53 -23.61
C ILE A 203 -31.72 14.98 -23.68
N GLU A 204 -32.33 15.01 -24.87
CA GLU A 204 -33.59 14.31 -25.13
C GLU A 204 -33.37 12.81 -25.20
N ASN A 205 -34.13 12.05 -24.40
CA ASN A 205 -34.14 10.60 -24.48
C ASN A 205 -34.76 10.14 -25.80
N ASN A 206 -33.96 9.48 -26.58
CA ASN A 206 -34.45 8.85 -27.82
C ASN A 206 -33.69 7.53 -28.05
N LYS A 207 -33.99 6.84 -29.16
CA LYS A 207 -33.34 5.53 -29.47
C LYS A 207 -31.83 5.58 -29.64
N TYR A 208 -31.22 6.76 -29.76
CA TYR A 208 -29.80 6.96 -29.98
C TYR A 208 -29.07 7.45 -28.69
N CYS A 209 -29.78 8.20 -27.83
CA CYS A 209 -29.25 8.75 -26.58
C CYS A 209 -30.14 8.29 -25.45
N LEU A 210 -29.71 7.27 -24.71
CA LEU A 210 -30.51 6.61 -23.69
C LEU A 210 -30.23 7.14 -22.27
N ASP A 211 -29.04 7.69 -22.06
CA ASP A 211 -28.63 8.18 -20.73
C ASP A 211 -27.75 9.45 -20.81
N ALA A 212 -27.42 10.02 -19.65
CA ALA A 212 -26.67 11.27 -19.56
C ALA A 212 -25.24 11.19 -20.11
N GLN A 213 -24.67 9.98 -20.14
CA GLN A 213 -23.32 9.74 -20.66
C GLN A 213 -23.31 9.71 -22.19
N ASP A 214 -24.48 9.57 -22.82
CA ASP A 214 -24.59 9.60 -24.27
C ASP A 214 -24.46 11.04 -24.77
N ALA A 215 -23.23 11.48 -24.99
CA ALA A 215 -22.94 12.72 -25.73
C ALA A 215 -23.05 12.51 -27.25
N ASN A 216 -23.95 11.64 -27.71
CA ASN A 216 -23.92 11.05 -29.03
C ASN A 216 -24.80 11.75 -30.05
N TYR A 217 -25.08 13.05 -29.90
CA TYR A 217 -25.81 13.82 -30.88
C TYR A 217 -25.21 13.73 -32.29
N TRP A 218 -23.91 13.56 -32.39
CA TRP A 218 -23.16 13.42 -33.63
C TRP A 218 -23.27 12.05 -34.29
N TYR A 219 -23.90 11.05 -33.66
CA TYR A 219 -24.34 9.84 -34.36
C TYR A 219 -25.43 10.09 -35.39
N LYS A 220 -26.16 11.12 -35.20
CA LYS A 220 -27.17 11.53 -36.16
C LYS A 220 -26.49 12.26 -37.31
N SER A 221 -25.90 11.53 -38.25
CA SER A 221 -25.78 12.11 -39.57
C SER A 221 -27.17 12.45 -40.07
N SER A 222 -27.31 13.23 -41.11
CA SER A 222 -28.58 13.67 -41.71
C SER A 222 -29.64 12.55 -41.95
N LYS A 223 -29.30 11.27 -41.75
CA LYS A 223 -30.16 10.10 -41.84
C LYS A 223 -30.15 9.20 -40.60
N GLY A 224 -29.59 9.67 -39.45
CA GLY A 224 -29.50 8.89 -38.24
C GLY A 224 -28.51 7.73 -38.30
N THR A 225 -27.54 7.77 -39.21
CA THR A 225 -26.46 6.78 -39.30
C THR A 225 -25.33 7.16 -38.33
N PRO A 226 -24.80 6.20 -37.57
CA PRO A 226 -23.64 6.46 -36.71
C PRO A 226 -22.41 6.82 -37.54
N LEU A 227 -21.43 7.43 -36.90
CA LEU A 227 -20.13 7.74 -37.47
C LEU A 227 -19.54 6.45 -38.09
N ALA A 228 -19.26 6.46 -39.37
CA ALA A 228 -18.75 5.30 -40.06
C ALA A 228 -17.25 5.14 -39.90
N THR A 229 -16.78 3.92 -39.99
CA THR A 229 -15.35 3.62 -40.11
C THR A 229 -15.05 3.27 -41.57
N ASP A 230 -13.81 3.53 -42.02
CA ASP A 230 -13.35 3.09 -43.35
C ASP A 230 -13.17 1.56 -43.41
N ALA A 231 -12.81 1.04 -44.58
CA ALA A 231 -12.61 -0.40 -44.79
C ALA A 231 -11.50 -0.98 -43.87
N ASN A 232 -10.57 -0.15 -43.38
CA ASN A 232 -9.49 -0.52 -42.47
C ASN A 232 -9.90 -0.35 -40.98
N GLY A 233 -11.12 0.10 -40.72
CA GLY A 233 -11.62 0.31 -39.36
C GLY A 233 -11.21 1.63 -38.74
N LYS A 234 -10.60 2.55 -39.49
CA LYS A 234 -10.28 3.89 -39.04
C LYS A 234 -11.51 4.78 -39.11
N LEU A 235 -11.71 5.64 -38.10
CA LEU A 235 -12.82 6.58 -38.11
C LEU A 235 -12.76 7.45 -39.37
N LYS A 236 -13.84 7.47 -40.09
CA LYS A 236 -14.01 8.29 -41.30
C LYS A 236 -14.32 9.71 -40.90
N THR A 237 -13.34 10.50 -40.59
CA THR A 237 -13.49 11.93 -40.37
C THR A 237 -13.75 12.68 -41.66
N VAL A 238 -13.32 12.12 -42.78
CA VAL A 238 -13.34 12.74 -44.13
C VAL A 238 -14.70 12.61 -44.84
N GLU A 239 -15.54 11.63 -44.49
CA GLU A 239 -16.86 11.47 -45.14
C GLU A 239 -17.86 12.58 -44.84
N TYR A 240 -17.63 13.33 -43.79
CA TYR A 240 -18.50 14.43 -43.38
C TYR A 240 -18.09 15.79 -43.93
N GLY A 241 -17.01 15.87 -44.66
CA GLY A 241 -16.51 17.08 -45.32
C GLY A 241 -15.84 18.08 -44.39
N GLU A 242 -14.90 18.85 -44.89
CA GLU A 242 -14.30 19.95 -44.15
C GLU A 242 -15.36 20.96 -43.72
N GLY A 243 -15.29 21.38 -42.44
CA GLY A 243 -16.20 22.37 -41.87
C GLY A 243 -17.59 21.87 -41.54
N MET A 244 -17.83 20.55 -41.52
CA MET A 244 -19.13 19.99 -41.13
C MET A 244 -19.39 20.21 -39.63
N MET A 245 -20.54 20.82 -39.33
CA MET A 245 -21.07 20.94 -37.98
C MET A 245 -21.95 19.73 -37.67
N LEU A 246 -21.80 19.19 -36.46
CA LEU A 246 -22.62 18.07 -35.99
C LEU A 246 -23.89 18.60 -35.32
N GLU A 247 -25.01 17.97 -35.61
CA GLU A 247 -26.26 18.26 -34.94
C GLU A 247 -26.27 17.70 -33.52
N ASP A 248 -26.76 18.49 -32.57
CA ASP A 248 -26.91 18.08 -31.19
C ASP A 248 -28.25 17.39 -30.90
N ASN A 249 -28.37 16.83 -29.74
CA ASN A 249 -29.54 16.13 -29.21
C ASN A 249 -30.06 16.80 -27.94
N TYR A 250 -29.80 18.09 -27.77
CA TYR A 250 -30.16 18.83 -26.58
C TYR A 250 -31.65 19.11 -26.47
N LYS A 251 -32.15 19.06 -25.26
CA LYS A 251 -33.49 19.60 -24.97
C LYS A 251 -33.47 21.10 -25.18
N ARG A 252 -34.50 21.61 -25.87
CA ARG A 252 -34.66 23.01 -26.18
C ARG A 252 -35.98 23.54 -25.62
N ASP A 253 -35.99 24.79 -25.23
CA ASP A 253 -37.21 25.52 -24.87
C ASP A 253 -38.02 25.91 -26.11
N ALA A 254 -39.13 26.64 -25.88
CA ALA A 254 -40.00 27.13 -26.94
C ALA A 254 -39.32 28.12 -27.91
N ASN A 255 -38.23 28.76 -27.50
CA ASN A 255 -37.47 29.71 -28.29
C ASN A 255 -36.34 28.99 -29.09
N GLY A 256 -36.12 27.71 -28.82
CA GLY A 256 -35.06 26.94 -29.42
C GLY A 256 -33.72 26.98 -28.64
N ASP A 257 -33.68 27.58 -27.45
CA ASP A 257 -32.49 27.65 -26.62
C ASP A 257 -32.29 26.36 -25.80
N PRO A 258 -31.03 25.90 -25.60
CA PRO A 258 -30.78 24.67 -24.87
C PRO A 258 -31.13 24.82 -23.38
N ILE A 259 -31.74 23.78 -22.79
CA ILE A 259 -32.13 23.70 -21.39
C ILE A 259 -31.01 23.05 -20.59
N TYR A 260 -30.49 23.77 -19.58
CA TYR A 260 -29.38 23.31 -18.73
C TYR A 260 -29.84 22.65 -17.42
N TRP A 261 -31.07 22.95 -16.97
CA TRP A 261 -31.63 22.36 -15.75
C TRP A 261 -33.14 22.17 -15.84
N GLU A 262 -33.63 21.19 -15.11
CA GLU A 262 -35.05 20.92 -14.92
C GLU A 262 -35.37 20.75 -13.44
N TYR A 263 -36.51 21.25 -13.00
CA TYR A 263 -37.01 20.98 -11.66
C TYR A 263 -37.46 19.53 -11.54
N THR A 264 -36.95 18.81 -10.51
CA THR A 264 -37.29 17.39 -10.30
C THR A 264 -38.36 17.16 -9.23
N GLY A 265 -38.89 18.24 -8.64
CA GLY A 265 -39.97 18.21 -7.64
C GLY A 265 -39.49 18.43 -6.20
N GLY A 266 -40.46 18.72 -5.32
CA GLY A 266 -40.29 18.75 -3.87
C GLY A 266 -40.07 20.12 -3.27
N GLY A 267 -41.09 20.69 -2.62
CA GLY A 267 -40.96 21.78 -1.66
C GLY A 267 -41.03 23.19 -2.23
N THR A 268 -40.64 24.14 -1.41
CA THR A 268 -40.54 25.57 -1.74
C THR A 268 -39.37 25.81 -2.70
N PHE A 269 -39.32 26.97 -3.34
CA PHE A 269 -38.26 27.36 -4.28
C PHE A 269 -36.83 27.15 -3.71
N GLU A 270 -36.64 27.34 -2.41
CA GLU A 270 -35.35 27.15 -1.71
C GLU A 270 -34.95 25.66 -1.51
N THR A 271 -35.93 24.76 -1.51
CA THR A 271 -35.70 23.32 -1.28
C THR A 271 -35.81 22.48 -2.56
N ALA A 272 -36.17 23.11 -3.68
CA ALA A 272 -36.31 22.47 -4.96
C ALA A 272 -34.97 21.89 -5.44
N GLN A 273 -35.01 20.64 -5.92
CA GLN A 273 -33.87 20.03 -6.55
C GLN A 273 -33.94 20.28 -8.07
N LEU A 274 -32.78 20.63 -8.61
CA LEU A 274 -32.57 20.84 -10.02
C LEU A 274 -31.79 19.66 -10.59
N LYS A 275 -32.32 19.03 -11.64
CA LYS A 275 -31.58 18.06 -12.42
C LYS A 275 -30.68 18.82 -13.39
N VAL A 276 -29.39 18.60 -13.32
CA VAL A 276 -28.38 19.16 -14.22
C VAL A 276 -27.57 18.04 -14.87
N ARG A 277 -26.99 18.32 -16.04
CA ARG A 277 -26.04 17.45 -16.71
C ARG A 277 -24.66 18.08 -16.61
N VAL A 278 -23.72 17.36 -16.04
CA VAL A 278 -22.37 17.87 -15.77
C VAL A 278 -21.31 17.02 -16.45
N LEU A 279 -20.21 17.64 -16.91
CA LEU A 279 -18.99 16.96 -17.27
C LEU A 279 -18.22 16.65 -15.97
N TYR A 280 -18.10 15.35 -15.65
CA TYR A 280 -17.60 14.95 -14.34
C TYR A 280 -16.20 15.46 -14.03
N TYR A 281 -15.32 15.50 -15.01
CA TYR A 281 -13.96 15.98 -14.86
C TYR A 281 -13.88 17.43 -14.36
N ASN A 282 -14.70 18.32 -14.89
CA ASN A 282 -14.78 19.72 -14.47
C ASN A 282 -15.59 19.86 -13.17
N TYR A 283 -16.64 19.08 -13.01
CA TYR A 283 -17.42 19.04 -11.77
C TYR A 283 -16.56 18.61 -10.58
N TYR A 284 -15.65 17.64 -10.79
CA TYR A 284 -14.65 17.25 -9.79
C TYR A 284 -13.76 18.43 -9.40
N GLN A 285 -13.25 19.19 -10.39
CA GLN A 285 -12.42 20.37 -10.12
C GLN A 285 -13.19 21.45 -9.37
N TYR A 286 -14.48 21.64 -9.67
CA TYR A 286 -15.35 22.54 -8.92
C TYR A 286 -15.49 22.09 -7.45
N LEU A 287 -15.75 20.81 -7.21
CA LEU A 287 -15.95 20.29 -5.86
C LEU A 287 -14.70 20.36 -4.98
N TYR A 288 -13.54 20.12 -5.57
CA TYR A 288 -12.31 19.80 -4.84
C TYR A 288 -11.16 20.77 -5.11
N GLY A 289 -11.35 21.72 -6.01
CA GLY A 289 -10.36 22.76 -6.32
C GLY A 289 -9.07 22.25 -7.00
N SER A 290 -9.00 20.98 -7.37
CA SER A 290 -7.82 20.35 -7.98
C SER A 290 -8.21 19.40 -9.10
N THR A 291 -7.26 19.15 -10.02
CA THR A 291 -7.39 18.09 -11.03
C THR A 291 -7.37 16.70 -10.36
N PRO A 292 -8.00 15.68 -10.96
CA PRO A 292 -7.96 14.32 -10.42
C PRO A 292 -6.58 13.66 -10.66
N ASP A 293 -5.58 14.09 -9.88
CA ASP A 293 -4.22 13.62 -9.95
C ASP A 293 -3.96 12.58 -8.85
N TYR A 294 -3.75 11.32 -9.26
CA TYR A 294 -3.55 10.18 -8.39
C TYR A 294 -2.24 9.48 -8.76
N ILE A 295 -1.20 9.62 -7.95
CA ILE A 295 0.17 9.14 -8.23
C ILE A 295 0.22 7.62 -8.44
N MET A 296 -0.57 6.86 -7.68
CA MET A 296 -0.69 5.39 -7.79
C MET A 296 -2.06 4.95 -8.30
N GLY A 297 -2.89 5.91 -8.71
CA GLY A 297 -4.29 5.65 -9.06
C GLY A 297 -5.20 5.55 -7.84
N THR A 298 -6.36 4.92 -8.04
CA THR A 298 -7.39 4.78 -7.00
C THR A 298 -7.69 3.32 -6.71
N ASP A 299 -8.14 3.05 -5.49
CA ASP A 299 -8.48 1.70 -5.05
C ASP A 299 -9.86 1.23 -5.60
N SER A 300 -10.31 0.06 -5.14
CA SER A 300 -11.57 -0.55 -5.56
C SER A 300 -12.81 0.29 -5.22
N GLN A 301 -12.70 1.23 -4.30
CA GLN A 301 -13.76 2.10 -3.82
C GLN A 301 -13.60 3.55 -4.30
N GLY A 302 -12.45 3.93 -4.87
CA GLY A 302 -12.17 5.28 -5.35
C GLY A 302 -11.37 6.16 -4.37
N TYR A 303 -10.76 5.56 -3.36
CA TYR A 303 -9.78 6.25 -2.51
C TYR A 303 -8.43 6.35 -3.21
N ASP A 304 -7.66 7.37 -2.89
CA ASP A 304 -6.27 7.49 -3.34
C ASP A 304 -5.43 6.30 -2.85
N LEU A 305 -4.93 5.49 -3.80
CA LEU A 305 -4.19 4.28 -3.49
C LEU A 305 -2.87 4.58 -2.77
N ALA A 306 -2.20 5.71 -3.06
CA ALA A 306 -0.97 6.10 -2.38
C ALA A 306 -1.22 6.38 -0.90
N LEU A 307 -2.30 7.11 -0.57
CA LEU A 307 -2.70 7.35 0.82
C LEU A 307 -3.14 6.07 1.54
N ARG A 308 -3.85 5.19 0.83
CA ARG A 308 -4.27 3.88 1.37
C ARG A 308 -3.07 2.99 1.68
N ILE A 309 -2.06 2.96 0.82
CA ILE A 309 -0.81 2.23 1.07
C ILE A 309 -0.06 2.84 2.26
N ALA A 310 0.04 4.17 2.35
CA ALA A 310 0.65 4.85 3.49
C ALA A 310 -0.04 4.48 4.82
N GLY A 311 -1.37 4.51 4.84
CA GLY A 311 -2.18 4.05 5.98
C GLY A 311 -1.95 2.57 6.30
N GLY A 312 -1.89 1.72 5.26
CA GLY A 312 -1.63 0.28 5.38
C GLY A 312 -0.28 -0.04 5.98
N ILE A 313 0.78 0.66 5.57
CA ILE A 313 2.12 0.53 6.17
C ILE A 313 2.08 0.85 7.66
N LYS A 314 1.45 1.98 8.04
CA LYS A 314 1.32 2.38 9.46
C LYS A 314 0.63 1.30 10.28
N LEU A 315 -0.53 0.83 9.81
CA LEU A 315 -1.34 -0.15 10.53
C LEU A 315 -0.62 -1.49 10.67
N SER A 316 -0.12 -2.06 9.56
CA SER A 316 0.57 -3.34 9.58
C SER A 316 1.85 -3.29 10.40
N LEU A 317 2.62 -2.19 10.32
CA LEU A 317 3.85 -2.02 11.12
C LEU A 317 3.53 -1.86 12.60
N LEU A 318 2.52 -1.06 12.95
CA LEU A 318 2.10 -0.85 14.35
C LEU A 318 1.66 -2.18 14.98
N VAL A 319 0.83 -2.95 14.29
CA VAL A 319 0.39 -4.28 14.74
C VAL A 319 1.61 -5.19 14.93
N ALA A 320 2.51 -5.28 13.96
CA ALA A 320 3.67 -6.15 14.03
C ALA A 320 4.62 -5.78 15.18
N VAL A 321 4.94 -4.49 15.34
CA VAL A 321 5.82 -4.02 16.41
C VAL A 321 5.20 -4.26 17.77
N PHE A 322 3.91 -3.98 17.93
CA PHE A 322 3.19 -4.19 19.20
C PHE A 322 3.13 -5.68 19.59
N VAL A 323 2.80 -6.54 18.64
CA VAL A 323 2.81 -8.00 18.84
C VAL A 323 4.19 -8.51 19.20
N CYS A 324 5.23 -8.08 18.46
CA CYS A 324 6.61 -8.47 18.76
C CYS A 324 7.07 -8.00 20.13
N PHE A 325 6.69 -6.79 20.54
CA PHE A 325 7.00 -6.27 21.86
C PHE A 325 6.35 -7.09 22.99
N ILE A 326 5.05 -7.39 22.88
CA ILE A 326 4.36 -8.22 23.87
C ILE A 326 4.98 -9.61 23.93
N ASN A 327 5.20 -10.24 22.78
CA ASN A 327 5.81 -11.57 22.70
C ASN A 327 7.24 -11.58 23.25
N PHE A 328 8.01 -10.50 23.05
CA PHE A 328 9.32 -10.33 23.64
C PHE A 328 9.23 -10.29 25.17
N VAL A 329 8.33 -9.51 25.74
CA VAL A 329 8.18 -9.38 27.19
C VAL A 329 7.72 -10.71 27.82
N LEU A 330 6.62 -11.29 27.30
CA LEU A 330 6.07 -12.54 27.83
C LEU A 330 7.05 -13.70 27.66
N GLY A 331 7.62 -13.84 26.45
CA GLY A 331 8.58 -14.90 26.19
C GLY A 331 9.87 -14.77 26.97
N SER A 332 10.33 -13.52 27.22
CA SER A 332 11.52 -13.30 28.06
C SER A 332 11.29 -13.68 29.51
N VAL A 333 10.16 -13.31 30.08
CA VAL A 333 9.83 -13.67 31.48
C VAL A 333 9.66 -15.18 31.62
N TYR A 334 8.84 -15.78 30.73
CA TYR A 334 8.57 -17.21 30.75
C TYR A 334 9.84 -18.04 30.55
N GLY A 335 10.60 -17.79 29.48
CA GLY A 335 11.83 -18.52 29.18
C GLY A 335 12.96 -18.27 30.18
N ALA A 336 13.01 -17.09 30.84
CA ALA A 336 13.97 -16.83 31.91
C ALA A 336 13.69 -17.70 33.15
N ILE A 337 12.42 -17.83 33.57
CA ILE A 337 12.01 -18.68 34.68
C ILE A 337 12.31 -20.14 34.35
N GLU A 338 11.85 -20.61 33.21
CA GLU A 338 12.05 -21.97 32.71
C GLU A 338 13.54 -22.34 32.65
N GLY A 339 14.36 -21.54 32.00
CA GLY A 339 15.79 -21.79 31.83
C GLY A 339 16.61 -21.67 33.10
N TYR A 340 16.27 -20.74 34.03
CA TYR A 340 16.99 -20.54 35.26
C TYR A 340 16.76 -21.66 36.29
N TYR A 341 15.50 -21.95 36.60
CA TYR A 341 15.18 -22.97 37.60
C TYR A 341 15.46 -24.39 37.10
N GLY A 342 15.07 -24.69 35.86
CA GLY A 342 15.29 -26.03 35.32
C GLY A 342 14.46 -27.13 35.99
N GLY A 343 14.86 -28.39 35.79
CA GLY A 343 14.24 -29.55 36.46
C GLY A 343 12.73 -29.67 36.22
N THR A 344 11.96 -29.91 37.27
CA THR A 344 10.50 -30.13 37.17
C THR A 344 9.77 -28.87 36.67
N ILE A 345 10.21 -27.67 37.07
CA ILE A 345 9.61 -26.40 36.63
C ILE A 345 9.73 -26.27 35.13
N ASP A 346 10.92 -26.51 34.60
CA ASP A 346 11.21 -26.49 33.17
C ASP A 346 10.32 -27.49 32.39
N ILE A 347 10.27 -28.74 32.85
CA ILE A 347 9.44 -29.79 32.20
C ILE A 347 7.96 -29.39 32.16
N VAL A 348 7.41 -28.89 33.27
CA VAL A 348 5.99 -28.50 33.30
C VAL A 348 5.71 -27.32 32.43
N MET A 349 6.56 -26.29 32.47
CA MET A 349 6.41 -25.08 31.65
C MET A 349 6.56 -25.42 30.16
N GLU A 350 7.52 -26.26 29.79
CA GLU A 350 7.69 -26.72 28.42
C GLU A 350 6.46 -27.49 27.91
N ARG A 351 5.85 -28.37 28.73
CA ARG A 351 4.61 -29.07 28.36
C ARG A 351 3.45 -28.12 28.09
N ILE A 352 3.32 -27.06 28.88
CA ILE A 352 2.29 -26.03 28.64
C ILE A 352 2.56 -25.33 27.30
N SER A 353 3.80 -24.95 27.04
CA SER A 353 4.20 -24.35 25.75
C SER A 353 3.94 -25.28 24.58
N ASP A 354 4.26 -26.57 24.69
CA ASP A 354 4.03 -27.60 23.67
C ASP A 354 2.54 -27.74 23.33
N ILE A 355 1.68 -27.75 24.33
CA ILE A 355 0.22 -27.84 24.11
C ILE A 355 -0.28 -26.64 23.32
N LEU A 356 0.14 -25.42 23.70
CA LEU A 356 -0.24 -24.19 23.02
C LEU A 356 0.34 -24.10 21.61
N TRP A 357 1.58 -24.54 21.42
CA TRP A 357 2.26 -24.52 20.12
C TRP A 357 1.59 -25.42 19.07
N ASN A 358 1.01 -26.54 19.50
CA ASN A 358 0.31 -27.46 18.60
C ASN A 358 -1.05 -26.96 18.12
N VAL A 359 -1.58 -25.87 18.69
CA VAL A 359 -2.82 -25.25 18.19
C VAL A 359 -2.52 -24.40 16.96
N PRO A 360 -3.08 -24.70 15.79
CA PRO A 360 -2.83 -23.90 14.58
C PRO A 360 -3.26 -22.46 14.78
N PHE A 361 -2.32 -21.53 14.57
CA PHE A 361 -2.55 -20.08 14.76
C PHE A 361 -3.78 -19.56 14.00
N ILE A 362 -3.99 -20.04 12.76
CA ILE A 362 -5.13 -19.64 11.93
C ILE A 362 -6.48 -19.97 12.61
N VAL A 363 -6.55 -21.09 13.32
CA VAL A 363 -7.77 -21.50 14.07
C VAL A 363 -8.01 -20.54 15.22
N VAL A 364 -6.97 -20.21 15.99
CA VAL A 364 -7.06 -19.25 17.10
C VAL A 364 -7.51 -17.88 16.57
N ALA A 365 -6.88 -17.37 15.52
CA ALA A 365 -7.22 -16.08 14.91
C ALA A 365 -8.68 -16.06 14.42
N THR A 366 -9.13 -17.13 13.75
CA THR A 366 -10.51 -17.25 13.24
C THR A 366 -11.53 -17.28 14.37
N LEU A 367 -11.29 -18.06 15.43
CA LEU A 367 -12.19 -18.13 16.59
C LEU A 367 -12.33 -16.78 17.29
N PHE A 368 -11.23 -16.06 17.52
CA PHE A 368 -11.27 -14.72 18.11
C PHE A 368 -12.02 -13.73 17.20
N GLN A 369 -11.78 -13.78 15.88
CA GLN A 369 -12.49 -12.91 14.94
C GLN A 369 -14.00 -13.19 14.92
N ILE A 370 -14.43 -14.44 14.85
CA ILE A 370 -15.86 -14.76 14.75
C ILE A 370 -16.60 -14.41 16.07
N HIS A 371 -16.00 -14.71 17.23
CA HIS A 371 -16.72 -14.60 18.49
C HIS A 371 -16.56 -13.26 19.21
N LEU A 372 -15.44 -12.55 19.00
CA LEU A 372 -15.11 -11.34 19.75
C LEU A 372 -15.04 -10.07 18.90
N SER A 373 -14.89 -10.16 17.58
CA SER A 373 -14.67 -8.94 16.77
C SER A 373 -15.84 -7.97 16.79
N ALA A 374 -17.07 -8.47 16.90
CA ALA A 374 -18.26 -7.63 17.03
C ALA A 374 -18.28 -6.79 18.32
N LYS A 375 -17.59 -7.23 19.38
CA LYS A 375 -17.53 -6.55 20.68
C LYS A 375 -16.26 -5.71 20.87
N LEU A 376 -15.13 -6.23 20.42
CA LEU A 376 -13.81 -5.66 20.69
C LEU A 376 -13.18 -4.99 19.46
N GLY A 377 -13.70 -5.27 18.26
CA GLY A 377 -13.09 -4.86 16.99
C GLY A 377 -12.06 -5.87 16.47
N ALA A 378 -11.74 -5.77 15.17
CA ALA A 378 -10.86 -6.73 14.49
C ALA A 378 -9.40 -6.68 14.98
N ILE A 379 -8.86 -5.48 15.25
CA ILE A 379 -7.47 -5.30 15.66
C ILE A 379 -7.20 -5.92 17.04
N PRO A 380 -7.95 -5.61 18.11
CA PRO A 380 -7.74 -6.27 19.41
C PRO A 380 -7.85 -7.80 19.35
N CYS A 381 -8.81 -8.33 18.58
CA CYS A 381 -8.96 -9.77 18.41
C CYS A 381 -7.73 -10.41 17.77
N LEU A 382 -7.17 -9.78 16.75
CA LEU A 382 -5.93 -10.23 16.14
C LEU A 382 -4.74 -10.18 17.10
N LEU A 383 -4.62 -9.09 17.88
CA LEU A 383 -3.57 -8.96 18.90
C LEU A 383 -3.68 -10.06 19.96
N PHE A 384 -4.88 -10.36 20.45
CA PHE A 384 -5.08 -11.48 21.39
C PHE A 384 -4.70 -12.83 20.77
N ALA A 385 -5.05 -13.09 19.51
CA ALA A 385 -4.66 -14.32 18.85
C ALA A 385 -3.12 -14.49 18.81
N TYR A 386 -2.40 -13.43 18.47
CA TYR A 386 -0.93 -13.44 18.48
C TYR A 386 -0.32 -13.61 19.87
N VAL A 387 -0.97 -13.06 20.90
CA VAL A 387 -0.48 -13.17 22.29
C VAL A 387 -0.66 -14.60 22.84
N VAL A 388 -1.65 -15.37 22.37
CA VAL A 388 -1.87 -16.74 22.87
C VAL A 388 -0.69 -17.67 22.53
N THR A 389 -0.13 -17.58 21.33
CA THR A 389 0.90 -18.53 20.86
C THR A 389 2.24 -17.89 20.47
N GLY A 390 2.27 -16.59 20.18
CA GLY A 390 3.42 -15.94 19.58
C GLY A 390 4.66 -15.82 20.47
N TRP A 391 4.50 -15.79 21.78
CA TRP A 391 5.60 -15.66 22.75
C TRP A 391 6.41 -16.96 22.92
N ILE A 392 5.87 -18.13 22.55
CA ILE A 392 6.47 -19.45 22.81
C ILE A 392 7.85 -19.57 22.14
N SER A 393 7.98 -19.14 20.89
CA SER A 393 9.27 -19.18 20.18
C SER A 393 10.34 -18.29 20.83
N THR A 394 9.92 -17.17 21.39
CA THR A 394 10.81 -16.28 22.14
C THR A 394 11.21 -16.90 23.48
N ALA A 395 10.27 -17.52 24.20
CA ALA A 395 10.51 -18.22 25.45
C ALA A 395 11.54 -19.35 25.27
N SER A 396 11.39 -20.19 24.26
CA SER A 396 12.34 -21.27 23.96
C SER A 396 13.77 -20.74 23.68
N ARG A 397 13.90 -19.63 22.96
CA ARG A 397 15.21 -18.98 22.72
C ARG A 397 15.81 -18.41 24.00
N VAL A 398 15.01 -17.73 24.82
CA VAL A 398 15.46 -17.19 26.11
C VAL A 398 15.88 -18.33 27.04
N ARG A 399 15.09 -19.40 27.15
CA ARG A 399 15.42 -20.63 27.89
C ARG A 399 16.80 -21.16 27.49
N THR A 400 17.04 -21.32 26.21
CA THR A 400 18.33 -21.79 25.66
C THR A 400 19.50 -20.89 26.07
N GLN A 401 19.32 -19.56 26.01
CA GLN A 401 20.35 -18.61 26.45
C GLN A 401 20.59 -18.71 27.98
N PHE A 402 19.52 -18.86 28.77
CA PHE A 402 19.65 -19.01 30.20
C PHE A 402 20.36 -20.29 30.60
N TYR A 403 20.11 -21.41 29.92
CA TYR A 403 20.89 -22.65 30.11
C TYR A 403 22.39 -22.43 29.84
N ARG A 404 22.73 -21.69 28.80
CA ARG A 404 24.14 -21.36 28.46
C ARG A 404 24.81 -20.47 29.48
N PHE A 405 24.11 -19.47 30.00
CA PHE A 405 24.73 -18.45 30.88
C PHE A 405 24.66 -18.81 32.35
N LYS A 406 23.72 -19.64 32.82
CA LYS A 406 23.57 -19.93 34.25
C LYS A 406 24.74 -20.69 34.87
N THR A 407 25.56 -21.36 34.07
CA THR A 407 26.74 -22.12 34.49
C THR A 407 28.05 -21.33 34.36
N GLN A 408 28.00 -20.09 33.94
CA GLN A 408 29.18 -19.26 33.76
C GLN A 408 29.77 -18.81 35.11
N GLU A 409 31.10 -18.65 35.20
CA GLU A 409 31.85 -18.33 36.42
C GLU A 409 31.34 -17.07 37.14
N TYR A 410 31.03 -16.02 36.39
CA TYR A 410 30.49 -14.79 36.97
C TYR A 410 29.13 -14.96 37.65
N VAL A 411 28.29 -15.88 37.16
CA VAL A 411 27.00 -16.21 37.77
C VAL A 411 27.22 -17.02 39.05
N MET A 412 28.15 -17.98 39.02
CA MET A 412 28.51 -18.77 40.20
C MET A 412 29.14 -17.89 41.27
N ALA A 413 30.03 -16.97 40.93
CA ALA A 413 30.61 -15.99 41.85
C ALA A 413 29.52 -15.10 42.48
N ALA A 414 28.56 -14.60 41.70
CA ALA A 414 27.45 -13.81 42.22
C ALA A 414 26.58 -14.62 43.21
N ARG A 415 26.39 -15.92 42.96
CA ARG A 415 25.61 -16.84 43.82
C ARG A 415 26.37 -17.11 45.15
N THR A 416 27.68 -17.35 45.09
CA THR A 416 28.53 -17.52 46.29
C THR A 416 28.54 -16.27 47.16
N LEU A 417 28.48 -15.09 46.58
CA LEU A 417 28.36 -13.80 47.28
C LEU A 417 26.93 -13.53 47.80
N GLY A 418 26.00 -14.50 47.72
CA GLY A 418 24.66 -14.39 48.28
C GLY A 418 23.67 -13.59 47.47
N ALA A 419 23.90 -13.40 46.15
CA ALA A 419 22.94 -12.74 45.30
C ALA A 419 21.63 -13.56 45.18
N ARG A 420 20.48 -12.90 45.37
CA ARG A 420 19.15 -13.51 45.21
C ARG A 420 18.88 -13.87 43.75
N ASP A 421 18.07 -14.93 43.49
CA ASP A 421 17.72 -15.40 42.14
C ASP A 421 17.26 -14.27 41.22
N ARG A 422 16.33 -13.43 41.68
CA ARG A 422 15.86 -12.27 40.91
C ARG A 422 16.99 -11.35 40.46
N ARG A 423 18.03 -11.14 41.29
CA ARG A 423 19.19 -10.34 40.91
C ARG A 423 20.07 -11.06 39.89
N ILE A 424 20.25 -12.36 40.04
CA ILE A 424 21.01 -13.20 39.09
C ILE A 424 20.33 -13.20 37.72
N ILE A 425 19.03 -13.46 37.68
CA ILE A 425 18.23 -13.46 36.42
C ILE A 425 18.36 -12.11 35.72
N TRP A 426 17.94 -11.01 36.36
CA TRP A 426 17.75 -9.73 35.69
C TRP A 426 18.99 -8.85 35.61
N LYS A 427 20.02 -9.03 36.45
CA LYS A 427 21.26 -8.23 36.43
C LYS A 427 22.47 -8.96 35.85
N HIS A 428 22.48 -10.27 35.88
CA HIS A 428 23.65 -11.04 35.45
C HIS A 428 23.40 -11.86 34.17
N ILE A 429 22.28 -12.59 34.05
CA ILE A 429 22.02 -13.47 32.90
C ILE A 429 21.34 -12.70 31.78
N PHE A 430 20.21 -12.06 32.07
CA PHE A 430 19.37 -11.40 31.07
C PHE A 430 20.12 -10.36 30.23
N PRO A 431 20.92 -9.44 30.78
CA PRO A 431 21.65 -8.46 29.98
C PRO A 431 22.63 -9.09 28.99
N ASN A 432 23.27 -10.21 29.37
CA ASN A 432 24.18 -10.92 28.48
C ASN A 432 23.48 -11.71 27.38
N SER A 433 22.21 -12.06 27.57
CA SER A 433 21.37 -12.73 26.56
C SER A 433 20.62 -11.77 25.65
N LEU A 434 20.48 -10.48 26.03
CA LEU A 434 19.69 -9.47 25.33
C LEU A 434 20.04 -9.33 23.86
N GLY A 435 21.31 -9.34 23.47
CA GLY A 435 21.73 -9.19 22.08
C GLY A 435 21.07 -10.24 21.16
N THR A 436 21.13 -11.51 21.56
CA THR A 436 20.53 -12.62 20.80
C THR A 436 19.00 -12.55 20.80
N ILE A 437 18.39 -12.12 21.90
CA ILE A 437 16.93 -12.04 22.03
C ILE A 437 16.39 -10.89 21.18
N ILE A 438 17.00 -9.69 21.26
CA ILE A 438 16.60 -8.52 20.47
C ILE A 438 16.70 -8.79 18.97
N THR A 439 17.81 -9.40 18.52
CA THR A 439 17.99 -9.71 17.10
C THR A 439 16.94 -10.68 16.59
N SER A 440 16.60 -11.70 17.38
CA SER A 440 15.55 -12.66 17.00
C SER A 440 14.16 -12.03 17.02
N SER A 441 13.90 -11.10 17.93
CA SER A 441 12.62 -10.36 17.97
C SER A 441 12.48 -9.37 16.81
N ALA A 442 13.57 -8.73 16.39
CA ALA A 442 13.58 -7.86 15.21
C ALA A 442 13.24 -8.65 13.93
N LEU A 443 13.75 -9.87 13.79
CA LEU A 443 13.43 -10.77 12.67
C LEU A 443 11.97 -11.30 12.72
N ALA A 444 11.30 -11.21 13.85
CA ALA A 444 9.89 -11.60 13.96
C ALA A 444 8.93 -10.55 13.38
N ILE A 445 9.34 -9.27 13.28
CA ILE A 445 8.49 -8.19 12.74
C ILE A 445 7.99 -8.50 11.32
N PRO A 446 8.86 -8.78 10.32
CA PRO A 446 8.40 -9.08 8.97
C PRO A 446 7.54 -10.35 8.91
N SER A 447 7.85 -11.36 9.72
CA SER A 447 7.05 -12.59 9.78
C SER A 447 5.64 -12.33 10.31
N THR A 448 5.49 -11.45 11.29
CA THR A 448 4.19 -11.03 11.82
C THR A 448 3.41 -10.21 10.81
N MET A 449 4.05 -9.29 10.08
CA MET A 449 3.43 -8.53 8.99
C MET A 449 2.93 -9.44 7.87
N LEU A 450 3.74 -10.43 7.47
CA LEU A 450 3.33 -11.40 6.44
C LEU A 450 2.13 -12.24 6.91
N SER A 451 2.17 -12.71 8.15
CA SER A 451 1.11 -13.50 8.76
C SER A 451 -0.21 -12.71 8.85
N GLU A 452 -0.16 -11.43 9.26
CA GLU A 452 -1.29 -10.50 9.23
C GLU A 452 -1.84 -10.34 7.82
N SER A 453 -0.95 -10.07 6.86
CA SER A 453 -1.34 -9.89 5.46
C SER A 453 -1.96 -11.15 4.86
N MET A 454 -1.47 -12.34 5.23
CA MET A 454 -2.08 -13.62 4.82
C MET A 454 -3.48 -13.80 5.39
N LEU A 455 -3.69 -13.52 6.69
CA LEU A 455 -5.02 -13.62 7.30
C LEU A 455 -6.01 -12.65 6.66
N SER A 456 -5.57 -11.43 6.37
CA SER A 456 -6.37 -10.42 5.69
C SER A 456 -6.66 -10.82 4.24
N PHE A 457 -5.67 -11.34 3.51
CA PHE A 457 -5.83 -11.82 2.13
C PHE A 457 -6.81 -13.00 2.03
N LEU A 458 -6.79 -13.91 3.00
CA LEU A 458 -7.73 -15.03 3.09
C LEU A 458 -9.14 -14.59 3.55
N GLY A 459 -9.34 -13.31 3.84
CA GLY A 459 -10.62 -12.77 4.30
C GLY A 459 -11.01 -13.15 5.72
N ILE A 460 -10.09 -13.75 6.50
CA ILE A 460 -10.33 -14.13 7.90
C ILE A 460 -10.40 -12.90 8.79
N VAL A 461 -9.53 -11.93 8.54
CA VAL A 461 -9.45 -10.68 9.27
C VAL A 461 -9.55 -9.52 8.30
N LYS A 462 -10.53 -8.65 8.46
CA LYS A 462 -10.58 -7.37 7.74
C LYS A 462 -10.07 -6.28 8.68
N LEU A 463 -8.82 -5.89 8.49
CA LEU A 463 -8.22 -4.78 9.20
C LEU A 463 -8.43 -3.51 8.40
N GLY A 464 -9.28 -2.64 8.92
CA GLY A 464 -9.48 -1.34 8.32
C GLY A 464 -10.86 -0.78 8.61
N THR A 465 -10.90 0.54 8.65
CA THR A 465 -12.09 1.39 8.59
C THR A 465 -12.14 2.07 7.22
N ALA A 466 -13.12 2.91 6.99
CA ALA A 466 -13.13 3.79 5.81
C ALA A 466 -11.83 4.62 5.70
N GLU A 467 -11.20 4.95 6.82
CA GLU A 467 -10.02 5.84 6.90
C GLU A 467 -8.69 5.09 6.84
N SER A 468 -8.62 3.86 7.29
CA SER A 468 -7.36 3.10 7.34
C SER A 468 -7.59 1.64 6.98
N THR A 469 -6.69 1.07 6.20
CA THR A 469 -6.73 -0.34 5.78
C THR A 469 -5.34 -0.93 5.97
N SER A 470 -5.24 -2.27 6.11
CA SER A 470 -3.93 -2.93 6.10
C SER A 470 -3.47 -3.22 4.68
N LEU A 471 -2.16 -3.44 4.51
CA LEU A 471 -1.61 -3.87 3.21
C LEU A 471 -2.21 -5.20 2.74
N GLY A 472 -2.46 -6.12 3.67
CA GLY A 472 -3.10 -7.40 3.37
C GLY A 472 -4.54 -7.27 2.91
N THR A 473 -5.31 -6.34 3.50
CA THR A 473 -6.68 -6.04 3.07
C THR A 473 -6.71 -5.45 1.66
N LEU A 474 -5.77 -4.55 1.32
CA LEU A 474 -5.63 -4.03 -0.05
C LEU A 474 -5.37 -5.15 -1.08
N LEU A 475 -4.52 -6.12 -0.74
CA LEU A 475 -4.27 -7.28 -1.59
C LEU A 475 -5.51 -8.17 -1.73
N ALA A 476 -6.27 -8.36 -0.64
CA ALA A 476 -7.50 -9.13 -0.65
C ALA A 476 -8.54 -8.50 -1.60
N ASP A 477 -8.75 -7.20 -1.48
CA ASP A 477 -9.69 -6.45 -2.32
C ASP A 477 -9.29 -6.47 -3.81
N ALA A 478 -7.99 -6.55 -4.09
CA ALA A 478 -7.47 -6.64 -5.45
C ALA A 478 -7.50 -8.05 -6.04
N SER A 479 -7.55 -9.11 -5.23
CA SER A 479 -7.33 -10.50 -5.65
C SER A 479 -8.29 -10.99 -6.74
N GLY A 480 -9.55 -10.56 -6.71
CA GLY A 480 -10.57 -10.93 -7.71
C GLY A 480 -10.54 -10.11 -9.00
N ILE A 481 -9.81 -9.01 -9.04
CA ILE A 481 -9.89 -8.01 -10.12
C ILE A 481 -8.53 -7.63 -10.72
N TRP A 482 -7.42 -8.23 -10.24
CA TRP A 482 -6.05 -7.87 -10.63
C TRP A 482 -5.77 -8.03 -12.13
N THR A 483 -6.45 -8.95 -12.81
CA THR A 483 -6.31 -9.18 -14.26
C THR A 483 -6.67 -7.93 -15.07
N ASN A 484 -7.70 -7.20 -14.62
CA ASN A 484 -8.18 -6.00 -15.29
C ASN A 484 -7.57 -4.71 -14.70
N TYR A 485 -7.18 -4.77 -13.41
CA TYR A 485 -6.64 -3.63 -12.66
C TYR A 485 -5.37 -4.02 -11.90
N PRO A 486 -4.28 -4.31 -12.62
CA PRO A 486 -3.06 -4.86 -12.02
C PRO A 486 -2.40 -3.93 -10.99
N HIS A 487 -2.53 -2.63 -11.13
CA HIS A 487 -1.94 -1.64 -10.22
C HIS A 487 -2.43 -1.80 -8.78
N LEU A 488 -3.69 -2.24 -8.57
CA LEU A 488 -4.26 -2.45 -7.24
C LEU A 488 -3.53 -3.54 -6.45
N MET A 489 -2.97 -4.53 -7.13
CA MET A 489 -2.25 -5.64 -6.51
C MET A 489 -0.73 -5.39 -6.50
N ILE A 490 -0.19 -4.84 -7.59
CA ILE A 490 1.26 -4.68 -7.77
C ILE A 490 1.86 -3.75 -6.72
N TYR A 491 1.27 -2.57 -6.50
CA TYR A 491 1.84 -1.59 -5.56
C TYR A 491 1.88 -2.11 -4.10
N PRO A 492 0.79 -2.62 -3.50
CA PRO A 492 0.88 -3.18 -2.16
C PRO A 492 1.81 -4.39 -2.06
N ALA A 493 1.85 -5.26 -3.10
CA ALA A 493 2.73 -6.43 -3.12
C ALA A 493 4.21 -6.03 -3.14
N ILE A 494 4.59 -5.03 -3.95
CA ILE A 494 5.97 -4.50 -3.97
C ILE A 494 6.35 -3.96 -2.60
N VAL A 495 5.48 -3.19 -1.96
CA VAL A 495 5.75 -2.60 -0.65
C VAL A 495 5.96 -3.68 0.42
N ILE A 496 5.09 -4.70 0.49
CA ILE A 496 5.25 -5.82 1.43
C ILE A 496 6.55 -6.57 1.14
N SER A 497 6.82 -6.91 -0.11
CA SER A 497 8.03 -7.64 -0.50
C SER A 497 9.30 -6.86 -0.15
N LEU A 498 9.31 -5.55 -0.43
CA LEU A 498 10.44 -4.68 -0.11
C LEU A 498 10.66 -4.57 1.40
N LEU A 499 9.58 -4.38 2.18
CA LEU A 499 9.66 -4.38 3.64
C LEU A 499 10.21 -5.69 4.18
N MET A 500 9.73 -6.85 3.67
CA MET A 500 10.21 -8.16 4.10
C MET A 500 11.70 -8.35 3.83
N ILE A 501 12.16 -8.03 2.62
CA ILE A 501 13.58 -8.13 2.25
C ILE A 501 14.42 -7.22 3.13
N CYS A 502 14.02 -5.96 3.28
CA CYS A 502 14.77 -4.97 4.06
C CYS A 502 14.82 -5.31 5.55
N PHE A 503 13.70 -5.75 6.16
CA PHE A 503 13.71 -6.18 7.55
C PHE A 503 14.55 -7.43 7.78
N ASN A 504 14.58 -8.39 6.84
CA ASN A 504 15.46 -9.55 6.93
C ASN A 504 16.94 -9.15 6.85
N LEU A 505 17.32 -8.27 5.91
CA LEU A 505 18.69 -7.76 5.82
C LEU A 505 19.10 -6.94 7.06
N PHE A 506 18.21 -6.11 7.57
CA PHE A 506 18.39 -5.36 8.80
C PHE A 506 18.58 -6.29 10.00
N GLY A 507 17.71 -7.28 10.16
CA GLY A 507 17.78 -8.24 11.26
C GLY A 507 19.03 -9.12 11.21
N ASN A 508 19.47 -9.53 10.04
CA ASN A 508 20.74 -10.26 9.88
C ASN A 508 21.93 -9.37 10.25
N GLY A 509 21.94 -8.10 9.84
CA GLY A 509 22.96 -7.15 10.24
C GLY A 509 23.00 -6.90 11.76
N LEU A 510 21.84 -6.84 12.40
CA LEU A 510 21.78 -6.79 13.86
C LEU A 510 22.35 -8.07 14.48
N ARG A 511 22.00 -9.24 13.95
CA ARG A 511 22.51 -10.53 14.44
C ARG A 511 24.02 -10.58 14.37
N ASP A 512 24.62 -10.19 13.26
CA ASP A 512 26.07 -10.17 13.08
C ASP A 512 26.75 -9.14 13.99
N ALA A 513 26.15 -7.97 14.13
CA ALA A 513 26.64 -6.91 15.00
C ALA A 513 26.65 -7.30 16.50
N PHE A 514 25.62 -8.01 16.95
CA PHE A 514 25.50 -8.46 18.33
C PHE A 514 26.16 -9.82 18.61
N ASN A 515 26.74 -10.49 17.61
CA ASN A 515 27.38 -11.78 17.81
C ASN A 515 28.71 -11.67 18.60
N PRO A 516 28.80 -12.28 19.80
CA PRO A 516 30.00 -12.19 20.61
C PRO A 516 31.22 -12.90 20.00
N ALA A 517 30.98 -13.93 19.15
CA ALA A 517 32.05 -14.71 18.53
C ALA A 517 32.86 -13.92 17.49
N LEU A 518 32.29 -12.83 16.98
CA LEU A 518 32.97 -11.94 16.02
C LEU A 518 33.75 -10.81 16.73
N ARG A 519 33.81 -10.81 18.05
CA ARG A 519 34.64 -9.86 18.79
C ARG A 519 36.12 -10.23 18.68
N GLY A 520 36.92 -9.33 18.14
CA GLY A 520 38.37 -9.49 18.04
C GLY A 520 38.88 -10.33 16.87
N VAL A 521 38.06 -10.66 15.90
CA VAL A 521 38.48 -11.38 14.67
C VAL A 521 38.75 -10.41 13.50
N GLU A 522 38.54 -9.13 13.68
CA GLU A 522 38.81 -8.14 12.65
C GLU A 522 40.11 -7.38 12.95
N GLU A 523 41.17 -7.77 12.31
CA GLU A 523 42.29 -6.92 11.92
C GLU A 523 42.06 -6.38 10.51
#